data_626bbfe9f87b04cb5238edee87a03e0a
#
_entry.id   626bbfe9f87b04cb5238edee87a03e0a
#
_cell.length_a   1.000
_cell.length_b   1.000
_cell.length_c   1.000
_cell.angle_alpha   90.00
_cell.angle_beta   90.00
_cell.angle_gamma   90.00
#
_symmetry.space_group_name_H-M   'P 1'
#
loop_
_entity.id
_entity.type
_entity.pdbx_description
1 polymer ?
#
loop_
_entity_poly.entity_id
_entity_poly.type
_entity_poly.pdbx_seq_one_letter_code
_entity_poly.pdbx_strand_id
1 'polypeptide(L)'
;MQIYLRGVELAIRGGTTSPPSGPHALAGRAEDLPALLAHVERRADCRALAVVGEPRLEVPPLALPVLVTDGADVEGLAAWLLPVPAVVLAAGAGTRMGGDKMLRPLRGRLLVEWALSAAREGGADGVYAVYAEEVVRAAFGEGVTPVFNPEAGRGQATSVGAGLRALPERAAAAIVLLGDQPLVRATTVRTLLRAWRSPGAAPAVAASYGGGWLPPVVLDRQLWPAAMALRGDEGARAIFREHPELVEAIPVPGGPEDADTPEDLERIERLLDE
;
A
#
# COMPACT_ATOMS: atom_id res chain seq x y z
N MET A 1 -7.06 26.66 -5.80
CA MET A 1 -6.46 25.48 -6.46
C MET A 1 -7.18 24.28 -5.87
N GLN A 2 -7.92 23.52 -6.67
CA GLN A 2 -8.54 22.27 -6.22
C GLN A 2 -7.50 21.18 -6.38
N ILE A 3 -7.13 20.52 -5.28
CA ILE A 3 -6.29 19.34 -5.30
C ILE A 3 -7.23 18.17 -5.06
N TYR A 4 -7.50 17.38 -6.07
CA TYR A 4 -8.26 16.13 -5.94
C TYR A 4 -7.29 15.02 -5.59
N LEU A 5 -7.33 14.59 -4.35
CA LEU A 5 -6.77 13.31 -3.93
C LEU A 5 -7.92 12.31 -3.91
N ARG A 6 -7.66 11.12 -4.38
CA ARG A 6 -8.65 10.07 -4.55
C ARG A 6 -9.45 9.81 -3.27
N GLY A 7 -10.79 9.89 -3.37
CA GLY A 7 -11.70 9.72 -2.23
C GLY A 7 -11.60 10.82 -1.18
N VAL A 8 -10.77 11.84 -1.42
CA VAL A 8 -10.60 13.03 -0.60
C VAL A 8 -10.83 14.23 -1.49
N GLU A 9 -11.98 14.86 -1.34
CA GLU A 9 -12.22 16.16 -1.93
C GLU A 9 -11.46 17.19 -1.10
N LEU A 10 -10.30 17.63 -1.62
CA LEU A 10 -9.59 18.77 -1.07
C LEU A 10 -10.29 20.05 -1.53
N ALA A 11 -11.31 20.45 -0.81
CA ALA A 11 -11.96 21.74 -1.03
C ALA A 11 -11.02 22.87 -0.57
N ILE A 12 -10.04 23.22 -1.42
CA ILE A 12 -9.32 24.50 -1.26
C ILE A 12 -10.15 25.57 -1.98
N ARG A 13 -11.24 25.96 -1.41
CA ARG A 13 -12.01 27.22 -1.52
C ARG A 13 -13.47 27.01 -1.18
N GLY A 14 -14.10 28.01 -0.59
CA GLY A 14 -15.53 28.13 -0.38
C GLY A 14 -16.34 27.99 -1.67
N GLY A 15 -16.59 26.78 -2.08
CA GLY A 15 -17.46 26.37 -3.14
C GLY A 15 -18.22 25.15 -2.64
N THR A 16 -19.56 25.24 -2.67
CA THR A 16 -20.48 24.18 -2.29
C THR A 16 -20.36 23.02 -3.26
N THR A 17 -19.42 22.13 -3.00
CA THR A 17 -19.46 20.77 -3.54
C THR A 17 -20.11 19.87 -2.49
N SER A 18 -20.93 18.93 -2.93
CA SER A 18 -21.54 17.97 -2.02
C SER A 18 -20.45 17.22 -1.27
N PRO A 19 -20.58 17.09 0.06
CA PRO A 19 -19.58 16.36 0.84
C PRO A 19 -19.44 14.93 0.32
N PRO A 20 -18.21 14.35 0.30
CA PRO A 20 -17.98 13.00 -0.16
C PRO A 20 -18.83 11.99 0.64
N SER A 21 -19.31 10.95 -0.03
CA SER A 21 -20.00 9.85 0.63
C SER A 21 -18.96 8.82 1.09
N GLY A 22 -18.74 8.72 2.40
CA GLY A 22 -17.83 7.75 3.00
C GLY A 22 -16.60 8.37 3.69
N PRO A 23 -15.66 7.53 4.17
CA PRO A 23 -14.47 8.00 4.88
C PRO A 23 -13.64 8.94 4.01
N HIS A 24 -13.29 10.11 4.54
CA HIS A 24 -12.54 11.13 3.81
C HIS A 24 -11.58 11.87 4.74
N ALA A 25 -10.61 12.55 4.15
CA ALA A 25 -9.86 13.60 4.83
C ALA A 25 -10.27 14.96 4.27
N LEU A 26 -10.21 15.96 5.10
CA LEU A 26 -10.55 17.33 4.74
C LEU A 26 -9.28 18.16 4.67
N ALA A 27 -9.16 19.03 3.67
CA ALA A 27 -8.11 20.03 3.65
C ALA A 27 -8.68 21.37 3.21
N GLY A 28 -8.14 22.44 3.78
CA GLY A 28 -8.54 23.80 3.44
C GLY A 28 -7.53 24.81 3.92
N ARG A 29 -7.80 26.09 3.63
CA ARG A 29 -6.93 27.18 4.06
C ARG A 29 -7.22 27.59 5.51
N ALA A 30 -6.24 28.22 6.14
CA ALA A 30 -6.38 28.78 7.49
C ALA A 30 -7.57 29.72 7.64
N GLU A 31 -7.89 30.50 6.60
CA GLU A 31 -9.05 31.41 6.56
C GLU A 31 -10.39 30.67 6.63
N ASP A 32 -10.43 29.40 6.22
CA ASP A 32 -11.62 28.55 6.22
C ASP A 32 -11.73 27.68 7.50
N LEU A 33 -10.79 27.82 8.46
CA LEU A 33 -10.69 26.96 9.63
C LEU A 33 -12.02 26.76 10.40
N PRO A 34 -12.84 27.79 10.65
CA PRO A 34 -14.13 27.59 11.33
C PRO A 34 -15.08 26.66 10.56
N ALA A 35 -15.11 26.74 9.23
CA ALA A 35 -15.95 25.89 8.39
C ALA A 35 -15.41 24.45 8.34
N LEU A 36 -14.09 24.27 8.33
CA LEU A 36 -13.43 22.97 8.39
C LEU A 36 -13.70 22.26 9.71
N LEU A 37 -13.60 22.96 10.83
CA LEU A 37 -13.91 22.43 12.15
C LEU A 37 -15.38 22.02 12.26
N ALA A 38 -16.30 22.87 11.82
CA ALA A 38 -17.73 22.55 11.79
C ALA A 38 -18.06 21.35 10.90
N HIS A 39 -17.29 21.10 9.83
CA HIS A 39 -17.42 19.88 9.01
C HIS A 39 -16.97 18.65 9.79
N VAL A 40 -15.79 18.69 10.39
CA VAL A 40 -15.24 17.58 11.21
C VAL A 40 -16.20 17.20 12.34
N GLU A 41 -16.79 18.18 13.02
CA GLU A 41 -17.75 17.93 14.11
C GLU A 41 -19.04 17.24 13.63
N ARG A 42 -19.49 17.54 12.42
CA ARG A 42 -20.73 16.97 11.87
C ARG A 42 -20.53 15.63 11.17
N ARG A 43 -19.29 15.22 10.89
CA ARG A 43 -18.98 14.07 10.03
C ARG A 43 -18.05 13.08 10.73
N ALA A 44 -18.65 12.04 11.30
CA ALA A 44 -17.90 10.95 11.96
C ALA A 44 -17.00 10.14 11.01
N ASP A 45 -17.20 10.26 9.70
CA ASP A 45 -16.41 9.63 8.66
C ASP A 45 -15.23 10.49 8.18
N CYS A 46 -15.04 11.71 8.71
CA CYS A 46 -13.83 12.49 8.52
C CYS A 46 -12.66 11.85 9.30
N ARG A 47 -11.60 11.48 8.61
CA ARG A 47 -10.46 10.72 9.16
C ARG A 47 -9.22 11.55 9.43
N ALA A 48 -9.10 12.72 8.80
CA ALA A 48 -7.99 13.63 8.98
C ALA A 48 -8.35 15.04 8.54
N LEU A 49 -7.66 16.04 9.10
CA LEU A 49 -7.77 17.44 8.71
C LEU A 49 -6.38 17.98 8.34
N ALA A 50 -6.28 18.60 7.17
CA ALA A 50 -5.10 19.37 6.80
C ALA A 50 -5.47 20.85 6.63
N VAL A 51 -4.72 21.73 7.26
CA VAL A 51 -4.91 23.17 7.17
C VAL A 51 -3.69 23.79 6.50
N VAL A 52 -3.91 24.42 5.36
CA VAL A 52 -2.89 25.14 4.61
C VAL A 52 -2.81 26.58 5.13
N GLY A 53 -1.73 26.91 5.78
CA GLY A 53 -1.53 28.24 6.40
C GLY A 53 -0.16 28.35 7.05
N GLU A 54 0.02 29.37 7.86
CA GLU A 54 1.27 29.53 8.58
C GLU A 54 1.49 28.38 9.58
N PRO A 55 2.73 27.87 9.73
CA PRO A 55 3.05 26.73 10.61
C PRO A 55 2.70 26.94 12.09
N ARG A 56 2.45 28.18 12.50
CA ARG A 56 2.06 28.56 13.87
C ARG A 56 0.54 28.67 14.08
N LEU A 57 -0.26 28.27 13.08
CA LEU A 57 -1.71 28.29 13.22
C LEU A 57 -2.15 27.35 14.35
N GLU A 58 -2.83 27.92 15.33
CA GLU A 58 -3.43 27.13 16.43
C GLU A 58 -4.73 26.49 15.94
N VAL A 59 -4.75 25.17 15.93
CA VAL A 59 -5.96 24.37 15.68
C VAL A 59 -6.40 23.76 17.01
N PRO A 60 -7.69 23.84 17.36
CA PRO A 60 -8.19 23.19 18.58
C PRO A 60 -7.90 21.69 18.58
N PRO A 61 -7.70 21.05 19.75
CA PRO A 61 -7.51 19.61 19.81
C PRO A 61 -8.73 18.88 19.26
N LEU A 62 -8.48 18.00 18.28
CA LEU A 62 -9.50 17.17 17.64
C LEU A 62 -9.22 15.69 17.89
N ALA A 63 -10.27 14.87 17.86
CA ALA A 63 -10.14 13.41 17.98
C ALA A 63 -9.54 12.71 16.74
N LEU A 64 -9.14 13.48 15.74
CA LEU A 64 -8.52 13.00 14.50
C LEU A 64 -7.17 13.69 14.27
N PRO A 65 -6.28 13.11 13.46
CA PRO A 65 -5.00 13.72 13.10
C PRO A 65 -5.19 15.06 12.39
N VAL A 66 -4.40 16.06 12.79
CA VAL A 66 -4.38 17.39 12.17
C VAL A 66 -2.97 17.69 11.68
N LEU A 67 -2.87 18.12 10.43
CA LEU A 67 -1.63 18.64 9.83
C LEU A 67 -1.82 20.12 9.50
N VAL A 68 -0.90 20.95 9.96
CA VAL A 68 -0.77 22.34 9.51
C VAL A 68 0.46 22.44 8.61
N THR A 69 0.29 22.95 7.38
CA THR A 69 1.36 23.03 6.38
C THR A 69 1.27 24.33 5.58
N ASP A 70 2.38 24.80 5.06
CA ASP A 70 2.41 25.95 4.13
C ASP A 70 1.93 25.59 2.70
N GLY A 71 1.68 24.30 2.45
CA GLY A 71 1.21 23.81 1.16
C GLY A 71 2.30 23.62 0.11
N ALA A 72 3.58 23.75 0.48
CA ALA A 72 4.69 23.62 -0.45
C ALA A 72 4.95 22.15 -0.87
N ASP A 73 4.64 21.19 0.02
CA ASP A 73 4.79 19.75 -0.23
C ASP A 73 3.45 19.04 -0.40
N VAL A 74 2.92 19.07 -1.63
CA VAL A 74 1.65 18.40 -1.98
C VAL A 74 1.77 16.89 -1.96
N GLU A 75 2.95 16.32 -2.32
CA GLU A 75 3.18 14.86 -2.30
C GLU A 75 3.22 14.35 -0.86
N GLY A 76 3.92 15.03 0.04
CA GLY A 76 3.95 14.71 1.45
C GLY A 76 2.59 14.84 2.11
N LEU A 77 1.83 15.88 1.75
CA LEU A 77 0.44 16.04 2.19
C LEU A 77 -0.45 14.88 1.74
N ALA A 78 -0.32 14.47 0.49
CA ALA A 78 -1.07 13.34 -0.06
C ALA A 78 -0.72 12.02 0.66
N ALA A 79 0.57 11.77 0.89
CA ALA A 79 1.02 10.59 1.63
C ALA A 79 0.48 10.58 3.07
N TRP A 80 0.44 11.74 3.71
CA TRP A 80 -0.05 11.87 5.08
C TRP A 80 -1.58 11.68 5.17
N LEU A 81 -2.34 12.24 4.23
CA LEU A 81 -3.81 12.13 4.19
C LEU A 81 -4.29 10.74 3.75
N LEU A 82 -3.54 10.10 2.85
CA LEU A 82 -3.88 8.81 2.25
C LEU A 82 -2.73 7.80 2.50
N PRO A 83 -2.50 7.38 3.75
CA PRO A 83 -1.43 6.44 4.03
C PRO A 83 -1.68 5.09 3.38
N VAL A 84 -0.65 4.58 2.70
CA VAL A 84 -0.64 3.30 1.99
C VAL A 84 0.50 2.43 2.52
N PRO A 85 0.29 1.68 3.61
CA PRO A 85 1.26 0.70 4.09
C PRO A 85 1.48 -0.42 3.09
N ALA A 86 2.65 -1.05 3.15
CA ALA A 86 2.94 -2.27 2.41
C ALA A 86 2.61 -3.52 3.22
N VAL A 87 2.02 -4.51 2.55
CA VAL A 87 1.88 -5.88 3.02
C VAL A 87 2.79 -6.76 2.17
N VAL A 88 3.86 -7.29 2.78
CA VAL A 88 4.79 -8.22 2.12
C VAL A 88 4.42 -9.64 2.52
N LEU A 89 4.04 -10.47 1.55
CA LEU A 89 3.66 -11.86 1.80
C LEU A 89 4.91 -12.75 1.84
N ALA A 90 5.33 -13.17 3.02
CA ALA A 90 6.51 -13.98 3.26
C ALA A 90 6.18 -15.32 3.98
N ALA A 91 4.93 -15.76 3.93
CA ALA A 91 4.43 -16.97 4.60
C ALA A 91 4.39 -18.21 3.69
N GLY A 92 4.98 -18.16 2.50
CA GLY A 92 5.04 -19.30 1.57
C GLY A 92 5.98 -20.38 2.08
N ALA A 93 5.53 -21.65 2.08
CA ALA A 93 6.25 -22.79 2.64
C ALA A 93 7.54 -23.19 1.88
N GLY A 94 7.74 -22.69 0.66
CA GLY A 94 8.98 -22.92 -0.12
C GLY A 94 9.34 -24.40 -0.33
N THR A 95 8.37 -25.31 -0.39
CA THR A 95 8.59 -26.76 -0.41
C THR A 95 9.49 -27.24 -1.55
N ARG A 96 9.42 -26.59 -2.72
CA ARG A 96 10.27 -26.89 -3.89
C ARG A 96 11.72 -26.44 -3.68
N MET A 97 11.95 -25.52 -2.78
CA MET A 97 13.29 -25.01 -2.39
C MET A 97 13.88 -25.74 -1.19
N GLY A 98 13.23 -26.81 -0.71
CA GLY A 98 13.63 -27.53 0.50
C GLY A 98 13.30 -26.81 1.80
N GLY A 99 12.32 -25.91 1.80
CA GLY A 99 11.93 -25.06 2.93
C GLY A 99 12.69 -23.72 2.94
N ASP A 100 12.26 -22.83 3.84
CA ASP A 100 12.91 -21.53 4.11
C ASP A 100 13.24 -20.68 2.88
N LYS A 101 12.41 -20.76 1.84
CA LYS A 101 12.56 -20.01 0.58
C LYS A 101 12.94 -18.55 0.81
N MET A 102 12.26 -17.88 1.76
CA MET A 102 12.46 -16.47 2.07
C MET A 102 13.86 -16.14 2.60
N LEU A 103 14.57 -17.14 3.12
CA LEU A 103 15.92 -17.04 3.70
C LEU A 103 17.02 -17.40 2.72
N ARG A 104 16.69 -17.76 1.48
CA ARG A 104 17.71 -18.05 0.47
C ARG A 104 18.52 -16.80 0.14
N PRO A 105 19.85 -16.90 0.15
CA PRO A 105 20.69 -15.76 -0.22
C PRO A 105 20.61 -15.49 -1.73
N LEU A 106 20.44 -14.24 -2.08
CA LEU A 106 20.54 -13.71 -3.43
C LEU A 106 21.41 -12.46 -3.36
N ARG A 107 22.59 -12.50 -3.97
CA ARG A 107 23.57 -11.40 -3.92
C ARG A 107 23.90 -10.90 -2.51
N GLY A 108 24.08 -11.82 -1.59
CA GLY A 108 24.45 -11.51 -0.21
C GLY A 108 23.32 -10.94 0.67
N ARG A 109 22.09 -10.89 0.16
CA ARG A 109 20.88 -10.51 0.89
C ARG A 109 19.91 -11.69 0.91
N LEU A 110 19.08 -11.78 1.94
CA LEU A 110 18.01 -12.76 1.96
C LEU A 110 16.90 -12.38 0.95
N LEU A 111 16.27 -13.39 0.36
CA LEU A 111 15.26 -13.17 -0.69
C LEU A 111 14.16 -12.20 -0.24
N VAL A 112 13.64 -12.38 0.98
CA VAL A 112 12.58 -11.50 1.53
C VAL A 112 13.03 -10.04 1.68
N GLU A 113 14.31 -9.79 1.92
CA GLU A 113 14.84 -8.43 2.13
C GLU A 113 14.71 -7.55 0.88
N TRP A 114 14.68 -8.15 -0.30
CA TRP A 114 14.48 -7.42 -1.56
C TRP A 114 13.09 -6.77 -1.59
N ALA A 115 12.04 -7.52 -1.30
CA ALA A 115 10.68 -7.00 -1.26
C ALA A 115 10.47 -5.99 -0.11
N LEU A 116 11.05 -6.26 1.08
CA LEU A 116 11.00 -5.35 2.22
C LEU A 116 11.68 -4.01 1.92
N SER A 117 12.86 -4.04 1.26
CA SER A 117 13.55 -2.82 0.84
C SER A 117 12.78 -2.08 -0.25
N ALA A 118 12.26 -2.80 -1.25
CA ALA A 118 11.46 -2.19 -2.32
C ALA A 118 10.24 -1.45 -1.76
N ALA A 119 9.56 -2.03 -0.78
CA ALA A 119 8.42 -1.42 -0.11
C ALA A 119 8.83 -0.14 0.65
N ARG A 120 9.89 -0.21 1.45
CA ARG A 120 10.38 0.89 2.29
C ARG A 120 10.92 2.05 1.43
N GLU A 121 11.83 1.76 0.52
CA GLU A 121 12.47 2.75 -0.34
C GLU A 121 11.52 3.31 -1.41
N GLY A 122 10.48 2.55 -1.74
CA GLY A 122 9.38 2.96 -2.62
C GLY A 122 8.42 3.96 -2.00
N GLY A 123 8.50 4.19 -0.68
CA GLY A 123 7.71 5.19 0.04
C GLY A 123 6.37 4.66 0.54
N ALA A 124 6.28 3.38 0.91
CA ALA A 124 5.13 2.86 1.65
C ALA A 124 5.13 3.42 3.08
N ASP A 125 3.92 3.72 3.60
CA ASP A 125 3.72 4.35 4.92
C ASP A 125 3.76 3.33 6.07
N GLY A 126 4.74 2.46 6.05
CA GLY A 126 4.99 1.34 6.94
C GLY A 126 5.03 0.01 6.19
N VAL A 127 5.78 -0.96 6.73
CA VAL A 127 5.95 -2.28 6.12
C VAL A 127 5.47 -3.35 7.10
N TYR A 128 4.51 -4.14 6.67
CA TYR A 128 3.91 -5.26 7.40
C TYR A 128 4.29 -6.55 6.67
N ALA A 129 5.08 -7.41 7.32
CA ALA A 129 5.52 -8.66 6.72
C ALA A 129 4.76 -9.84 7.31
N VAL A 130 4.00 -10.54 6.46
CA VAL A 130 3.21 -11.71 6.86
C VAL A 130 4.10 -12.95 6.80
N TYR A 131 4.20 -13.67 7.91
CA TYR A 131 5.04 -14.87 8.04
C TYR A 131 4.27 -16.04 8.68
N ALA A 132 4.77 -17.26 8.50
CA ALA A 132 4.28 -18.47 9.15
C ALA A 132 5.34 -19.12 10.05
N GLU A 133 6.62 -18.99 9.70
CA GLU A 133 7.73 -19.61 10.41
C GLU A 133 8.56 -18.57 11.16
N GLU A 134 8.84 -18.80 12.45
CA GLU A 134 9.62 -17.86 13.29
C GLU A 134 11.03 -17.59 12.74
N VAL A 135 11.62 -18.53 12.03
CA VAL A 135 12.93 -18.33 11.37
C VAL A 135 12.86 -17.25 10.29
N VAL A 136 11.74 -17.15 9.57
CA VAL A 136 11.52 -16.09 8.57
C VAL A 136 11.33 -14.74 9.26
N ARG A 137 10.58 -14.71 10.38
CA ARG A 137 10.42 -13.49 11.19
C ARG A 137 11.76 -12.91 11.64
N ALA A 138 12.71 -13.76 11.98
CA ALA A 138 14.04 -13.32 12.44
C ALA A 138 14.83 -12.56 11.35
N ALA A 139 14.48 -12.73 10.06
CA ALA A 139 15.08 -12.01 8.93
C ALA A 139 14.49 -10.60 8.73
N PHE A 140 13.43 -10.22 9.44
CA PHE A 140 12.84 -8.90 9.31
C PHE A 140 13.68 -7.89 10.09
N GLY A 141 14.24 -6.92 9.38
CA GLY A 141 15.01 -5.83 9.98
C GLY A 141 14.14 -4.81 10.73
N GLU A 142 14.81 -3.81 11.27
CA GLU A 142 14.11 -2.68 11.92
C GLU A 142 13.08 -2.00 11.00
N GLY A 143 12.01 -1.49 11.59
CA GLY A 143 10.95 -0.78 10.87
C GLY A 143 9.98 -1.69 10.09
N VAL A 144 10.07 -3.01 10.27
CA VAL A 144 9.10 -3.97 9.74
C VAL A 144 8.20 -4.48 10.86
N THR A 145 6.90 -4.37 10.69
CA THR A 145 5.92 -4.95 11.61
C THR A 145 5.63 -6.40 11.23
N PRO A 146 6.01 -7.39 12.04
CA PRO A 146 5.74 -8.79 11.75
C PRO A 146 4.26 -9.13 11.98
N VAL A 147 3.67 -9.90 11.06
CA VAL A 147 2.28 -10.36 11.13
C VAL A 147 2.26 -11.88 11.02
N PHE A 148 1.96 -12.55 12.12
CA PHE A 148 1.88 -14.01 12.14
C PHE A 148 0.61 -14.52 11.47
N ASN A 149 0.73 -15.47 10.54
CA ASN A 149 -0.40 -16.16 9.91
C ASN A 149 -0.37 -17.66 10.19
N PRO A 150 -1.12 -18.16 11.18
CA PRO A 150 -1.19 -19.59 11.48
C PRO A 150 -1.91 -20.42 10.40
N GLU A 151 -2.66 -19.75 9.52
CA GLU A 151 -3.44 -20.39 8.46
C GLU A 151 -2.74 -20.38 7.09
N ALA A 152 -1.44 -20.01 7.02
CA ALA A 152 -0.69 -19.89 5.76
C ALA A 152 -0.79 -21.15 4.87
N GLY A 153 -0.80 -22.35 5.48
CA GLY A 153 -0.97 -23.61 4.76
C GLY A 153 -2.31 -23.78 4.04
N ARG A 154 -3.28 -22.89 4.26
CA ARG A 154 -4.58 -22.90 3.58
C ARG A 154 -4.60 -22.02 2.31
N GLY A 155 -3.45 -21.48 1.93
CA GLY A 155 -3.28 -20.70 0.71
C GLY A 155 -3.00 -19.22 0.92
N GLN A 156 -2.53 -18.57 -0.15
CA GLN A 156 -2.08 -17.18 -0.17
C GLN A 156 -3.15 -16.18 0.32
N ALA A 157 -4.42 -16.44 0.05
CA ALA A 157 -5.54 -15.60 0.46
C ALA A 157 -5.55 -15.33 1.97
N THR A 158 -5.17 -16.34 2.79
CA THR A 158 -5.11 -16.18 4.25
C THR A 158 -4.06 -15.16 4.67
N SER A 159 -2.93 -15.12 3.96
CA SER A 159 -1.83 -14.18 4.21
C SER A 159 -2.22 -12.76 3.78
N VAL A 160 -2.90 -12.58 2.65
CA VAL A 160 -3.47 -11.28 2.26
C VAL A 160 -4.41 -10.78 3.35
N GLY A 161 -5.35 -11.63 3.79
CA GLY A 161 -6.31 -11.27 4.83
C GLY A 161 -5.65 -10.96 6.17
N ALA A 162 -4.63 -11.70 6.59
CA ALA A 162 -3.88 -11.44 7.82
C ALA A 162 -3.16 -10.08 7.74
N GLY A 163 -2.48 -9.80 6.63
CA GLY A 163 -1.81 -8.54 6.38
C GLY A 163 -2.76 -7.35 6.43
N LEU A 164 -3.86 -7.40 5.68
CA LEU A 164 -4.84 -6.31 5.63
C LEU A 164 -5.49 -6.02 7.00
N ARG A 165 -5.77 -7.05 7.81
CA ARG A 165 -6.32 -6.88 9.17
C ARG A 165 -5.35 -6.23 10.14
N ALA A 166 -4.04 -6.39 9.92
CA ALA A 166 -3.01 -5.83 10.79
C ALA A 166 -2.75 -4.33 10.53
N LEU A 167 -3.24 -3.80 9.41
CA LEU A 167 -2.99 -2.41 9.03
C LEU A 167 -3.76 -1.42 9.91
N PRO A 168 -3.21 -0.20 10.12
CA PRO A 168 -3.89 0.85 10.87
C PRO A 168 -5.27 1.19 10.30
N GLU A 169 -6.21 1.57 11.16
CA GLU A 169 -7.54 2.01 10.73
C GLU A 169 -7.50 3.17 9.72
N ARG A 170 -6.52 4.06 9.87
CA ARG A 170 -6.35 5.21 8.98
C ARG A 170 -5.79 4.87 7.59
N ALA A 171 -5.32 3.64 7.37
CA ALA A 171 -4.79 3.24 6.05
C ALA A 171 -5.87 3.40 4.98
N ALA A 172 -5.60 4.19 3.96
CA ALA A 172 -6.52 4.47 2.86
C ALA A 172 -6.49 3.36 1.80
N ALA A 173 -5.34 2.72 1.66
CA ALA A 173 -5.10 1.57 0.80
C ALA A 173 -4.00 0.70 1.37
N ALA A 174 -3.66 -0.39 0.69
CA ALA A 174 -2.49 -1.22 0.96
C ALA A 174 -1.78 -1.56 -0.34
N ILE A 175 -0.45 -1.51 -0.37
CA ILE A 175 0.30 -2.12 -1.47
C ILE A 175 0.73 -3.52 -1.06
N VAL A 176 0.34 -4.53 -1.84
CA VAL A 176 0.65 -5.94 -1.58
C VAL A 176 1.79 -6.37 -2.48
N LEU A 177 2.86 -6.88 -1.88
CA LEU A 177 4.04 -7.43 -2.54
C LEU A 177 4.19 -8.91 -2.19
N LEU A 178 4.82 -9.68 -3.09
CA LEU A 178 5.27 -11.03 -2.80
C LEU A 178 6.73 -10.99 -2.32
N GLY A 179 7.04 -11.72 -1.27
CA GLY A 179 8.36 -11.77 -0.65
C GLY A 179 9.44 -12.47 -1.50
N ASP A 180 9.02 -13.17 -2.54
CA ASP A 180 9.81 -13.98 -3.45
C ASP A 180 10.00 -13.36 -4.85
N GLN A 181 9.64 -12.08 -5.03
CA GLN A 181 9.82 -11.32 -6.27
C GLN A 181 10.93 -10.27 -6.15
N PRO A 182 12.21 -10.65 -6.19
CA PRO A 182 13.31 -9.74 -5.93
C PRO A 182 13.57 -8.71 -7.03
N LEU A 183 13.01 -8.90 -8.24
CA LEU A 183 13.12 -7.94 -9.34
C LEU A 183 12.13 -6.77 -9.22
N VAL A 184 11.22 -6.81 -8.25
CA VAL A 184 10.35 -5.67 -7.91
C VAL A 184 11.19 -4.58 -7.27
N ARG A 185 11.29 -3.44 -7.94
CA ARG A 185 12.14 -2.30 -7.53
C ARG A 185 11.35 -1.27 -6.69
N ALA A 186 12.06 -0.48 -5.90
CA ALA A 186 11.50 0.66 -5.18
C ALA A 186 10.80 1.67 -6.12
N THR A 187 11.34 1.85 -7.34
CA THR A 187 10.71 2.68 -8.38
C THR A 187 9.34 2.15 -8.79
N THR A 188 9.17 0.83 -8.88
CA THR A 188 7.89 0.18 -9.17
C THR A 188 6.86 0.52 -8.08
N VAL A 189 7.22 0.31 -6.81
CA VAL A 189 6.35 0.65 -5.66
C VAL A 189 5.96 2.13 -5.70
N ARG A 190 6.94 3.02 -5.87
CA ARG A 190 6.70 4.48 -5.94
C ARG A 190 5.77 4.87 -7.07
N THR A 191 5.94 4.27 -8.25
CA THR A 191 5.09 4.53 -9.42
C THR A 191 3.65 4.12 -9.16
N LEU A 192 3.41 2.93 -8.57
CA LEU A 192 2.06 2.46 -8.25
C LEU A 192 1.40 3.31 -7.18
N LEU A 193 2.12 3.70 -6.13
CA LEU A 193 1.60 4.59 -5.08
C LEU A 193 1.19 5.96 -5.63
N ARG A 194 2.01 6.53 -6.52
CA ARG A 194 1.68 7.80 -7.19
C ARG A 194 0.47 7.65 -8.12
N ALA A 195 0.43 6.60 -8.93
CA ALA A 195 -0.70 6.34 -9.82
C ALA A 195 -2.00 6.19 -9.02
N TRP A 196 -1.98 5.41 -7.92
CA TRP A 196 -3.17 5.26 -7.08
C TRP A 196 -3.58 6.57 -6.39
N ARG A 197 -2.65 7.44 -6.00
CA ARG A 197 -2.96 8.76 -5.41
C ARG A 197 -3.43 9.79 -6.43
N SER A 198 -3.34 9.51 -7.73
CA SER A 198 -3.76 10.43 -8.78
C SER A 198 -5.29 10.57 -8.87
N PRO A 199 -5.80 11.75 -9.24
CA PRO A 199 -7.23 11.96 -9.44
C PRO A 199 -7.81 10.98 -10.47
N GLY A 200 -8.94 10.36 -10.15
CA GLY A 200 -9.64 9.44 -11.05
C GLY A 200 -9.00 8.05 -11.22
N ALA A 201 -7.93 7.74 -10.48
CA ALA A 201 -7.32 6.41 -10.52
C ALA A 201 -8.31 5.26 -10.18
N ALA A 202 -8.16 4.08 -10.74
CA ALA A 202 -9.01 2.91 -10.46
C ALA A 202 -8.92 2.42 -8.99
N PRO A 203 -9.90 1.73 -8.36
CA PRO A 203 -9.84 1.20 -6.99
C PRO A 203 -8.64 0.33 -6.70
N ALA A 204 -8.07 -0.29 -7.72
CA ALA A 204 -6.79 -0.96 -7.65
C ALA A 204 -5.85 -0.44 -8.72
N VAL A 205 -4.56 -0.47 -8.42
CA VAL A 205 -3.48 -0.17 -9.36
C VAL A 205 -2.47 -1.29 -9.29
N ALA A 206 -2.25 -1.99 -10.39
CA ALA A 206 -1.38 -3.15 -10.46
C ALA A 206 -0.19 -2.92 -11.39
N ALA A 207 0.93 -3.57 -11.11
CA ALA A 207 2.07 -3.58 -12.01
C ALA A 207 1.74 -4.33 -13.32
N SER A 208 2.31 -3.85 -14.43
CA SER A 208 2.29 -4.53 -15.73
C SER A 208 3.72 -4.61 -16.28
N TYR A 209 4.18 -5.82 -16.52
CA TYR A 209 5.51 -6.12 -17.07
C TYR A 209 5.41 -6.63 -18.53
N GLY A 210 4.60 -5.96 -19.35
CA GLY A 210 4.37 -6.35 -20.74
C GLY A 210 3.04 -7.04 -21.00
N GLY A 211 2.16 -7.09 -20.00
CA GLY A 211 0.78 -7.58 -20.15
C GLY A 211 0.13 -8.01 -18.84
N GLY A 212 -1.18 -7.80 -18.77
CA GLY A 212 -1.99 -8.19 -17.62
C GLY A 212 -1.69 -7.46 -16.31
N TRP A 213 -2.29 -7.94 -15.24
CA TRP A 213 -2.15 -7.42 -13.88
C TRP A 213 -1.29 -8.36 -13.04
N LEU A 214 -0.25 -7.84 -12.43
CA LEU A 214 0.71 -8.59 -11.62
C LEU A 214 0.99 -7.86 -10.29
N PRO A 215 1.45 -8.55 -9.25
CA PRO A 215 2.04 -7.91 -8.10
C PRO A 215 3.28 -7.08 -8.51
N PRO A 216 3.55 -5.97 -7.77
CA PRO A 216 2.78 -5.41 -6.67
C PRO A 216 1.43 -4.79 -7.10
N VAL A 217 0.49 -4.79 -6.16
CA VAL A 217 -0.85 -4.24 -6.37
C VAL A 217 -1.21 -3.31 -5.21
N VAL A 218 -1.65 -2.09 -5.52
CA VAL A 218 -2.29 -1.19 -4.56
C VAL A 218 -3.78 -1.50 -4.54
N LEU A 219 -4.31 -1.79 -3.37
CA LEU A 219 -5.73 -2.07 -3.12
C LEU A 219 -6.32 -0.97 -2.25
N ASP A 220 -7.22 -0.18 -2.80
CA ASP A 220 -8.05 0.76 -2.04
C ASP A 220 -8.78 0.02 -0.90
N ARG A 221 -9.00 0.70 0.22
CA ARG A 221 -9.66 0.12 1.40
C ARG A 221 -11.04 -0.47 1.07
N GLN A 222 -11.78 0.10 0.12
CA GLN A 222 -13.08 -0.42 -0.31
C GLN A 222 -13.01 -1.85 -0.88
N LEU A 223 -11.85 -2.28 -1.40
CA LEU A 223 -11.64 -3.63 -1.94
C LEU A 223 -11.21 -4.65 -0.86
N TRP A 224 -10.86 -4.22 0.36
CA TRP A 224 -10.38 -5.12 1.39
C TRP A 224 -11.41 -6.19 1.80
N PRO A 225 -12.71 -5.90 1.93
CA PRO A 225 -13.70 -6.94 2.22
C PRO A 225 -13.69 -8.07 1.17
N ALA A 226 -13.61 -7.73 -0.12
CA ALA A 226 -13.52 -8.71 -1.20
C ALA A 226 -12.18 -9.47 -1.16
N ALA A 227 -11.05 -8.76 -0.95
CA ALA A 227 -9.73 -9.40 -0.83
C ALA A 227 -9.64 -10.36 0.37
N MET A 228 -10.25 -10.02 1.50
CA MET A 228 -10.31 -10.88 2.69
C MET A 228 -11.29 -12.05 2.54
N ALA A 229 -12.20 -12.00 1.59
CA ALA A 229 -13.14 -13.09 1.29
C ALA A 229 -12.56 -14.17 0.35
N LEU A 230 -11.42 -13.90 -0.31
CA LEU A 230 -10.71 -14.86 -1.17
C LEU A 230 -10.34 -16.14 -0.41
N ARG A 231 -10.14 -17.24 -1.13
CA ARG A 231 -9.83 -18.56 -0.56
C ARG A 231 -8.68 -19.21 -1.31
N GLY A 232 -8.01 -20.15 -0.62
CA GLY A 232 -6.91 -20.93 -1.20
C GLY A 232 -5.79 -20.03 -1.73
N ASP A 233 -5.30 -20.36 -2.91
CA ASP A 233 -4.21 -19.63 -3.58
C ASP A 233 -4.70 -18.46 -4.47
N GLU A 234 -5.95 -18.05 -4.29
CA GLU A 234 -6.47 -16.90 -5.00
C GLU A 234 -5.80 -15.61 -4.48
N GLY A 235 -5.17 -14.88 -5.40
CA GLY A 235 -4.70 -13.53 -5.15
C GLY A 235 -5.72 -12.48 -5.64
N ALA A 236 -5.37 -11.20 -5.51
CA ALA A 236 -6.22 -10.09 -5.98
C ALA A 236 -6.67 -10.19 -7.45
N ARG A 237 -5.94 -10.96 -8.27
CA ARG A 237 -6.32 -11.26 -9.66
C ARG A 237 -7.71 -11.89 -9.80
N ALA A 238 -8.19 -12.63 -8.81
CA ALA A 238 -9.51 -13.22 -8.85
C ALA A 238 -10.59 -12.13 -8.92
N ILE A 239 -10.44 -11.08 -8.11
CA ILE A 239 -11.34 -9.92 -8.11
C ILE A 239 -11.31 -9.21 -9.47
N PHE A 240 -10.12 -9.03 -10.05
CA PHE A 240 -9.96 -8.27 -11.30
C PHE A 240 -10.43 -9.03 -12.55
N ARG A 241 -10.45 -10.36 -12.51
CA ARG A 241 -11.04 -11.17 -13.59
C ARG A 241 -12.54 -10.99 -13.68
N GLU A 242 -13.21 -10.84 -12.54
CA GLU A 242 -14.65 -10.60 -12.48
C GLU A 242 -15.01 -9.13 -12.70
N HIS A 243 -14.12 -8.22 -12.29
CA HIS A 243 -14.31 -6.78 -12.28
C HIS A 243 -13.09 -6.04 -12.86
N PRO A 244 -12.80 -6.17 -14.17
CA PRO A 244 -11.64 -5.53 -14.79
C PRO A 244 -11.67 -4.00 -14.74
N GLU A 245 -12.84 -3.40 -14.60
CA GLU A 245 -13.04 -1.96 -14.42
C GLU A 245 -12.51 -1.42 -13.09
N LEU A 246 -12.28 -2.30 -12.12
CA LEU A 246 -11.76 -1.93 -10.79
C LEU A 246 -10.24 -1.80 -10.75
N VAL A 247 -9.51 -2.18 -11.81
CA VAL A 247 -8.05 -2.21 -11.81
C VAL A 247 -7.46 -1.48 -13.00
N GLU A 248 -6.45 -0.67 -12.72
CA GLU A 248 -5.59 -0.04 -13.72
C GLU A 248 -4.23 -0.73 -13.75
N ALA A 249 -3.76 -1.12 -14.95
CA ALA A 249 -2.45 -1.72 -15.16
C ALA A 249 -1.43 -0.63 -15.50
N ILE A 250 -0.41 -0.47 -14.66
CA ILE A 250 0.65 0.54 -14.87
C ILE A 250 1.92 -0.15 -15.37
N PRO A 251 2.42 0.21 -16.54
CA PRO A 251 3.71 -0.28 -17.02
C PRO A 251 4.84 0.13 -16.07
N VAL A 252 5.63 -0.85 -15.63
CA VAL A 252 6.73 -0.64 -14.69
C VAL A 252 7.97 -1.41 -15.10
N PRO A 253 9.18 -0.94 -14.73
CA PRO A 253 10.41 -1.67 -14.93
C PRO A 253 10.57 -2.82 -13.93
N GLY A 254 11.49 -3.74 -14.23
CA GLY A 254 11.75 -4.94 -13.43
C GLY A 254 11.04 -6.15 -14.01
N GLY A 255 10.73 -7.11 -13.16
CA GLY A 255 10.10 -8.34 -13.59
C GLY A 255 9.25 -8.96 -12.49
N PRO A 256 8.29 -9.80 -12.88
CA PRO A 256 7.39 -10.49 -11.96
C PRO A 256 7.91 -11.88 -11.53
N GLU A 257 9.17 -12.18 -11.81
CA GLU A 257 9.75 -13.51 -11.60
C GLU A 257 9.71 -13.91 -10.13
N ASP A 258 9.04 -15.02 -9.87
CA ASP A 258 9.04 -15.69 -8.57
C ASP A 258 10.29 -16.59 -8.45
N ALA A 259 10.95 -16.54 -7.31
CA ALA A 259 12.08 -17.43 -7.01
C ALA A 259 11.57 -18.74 -6.41
N ASP A 260 10.99 -19.64 -7.21
CA ASP A 260 10.36 -20.89 -6.77
C ASP A 260 11.32 -22.08 -6.72
N THR A 261 12.38 -22.06 -7.53
CA THR A 261 13.38 -23.10 -7.66
C THR A 261 14.81 -22.54 -7.59
N PRO A 262 15.84 -23.36 -7.35
CA PRO A 262 17.24 -22.92 -7.46
C PRO A 262 17.56 -22.32 -8.83
N GLU A 263 17.02 -22.89 -9.90
CA GLU A 263 17.20 -22.42 -11.28
C GLU A 263 16.59 -21.03 -11.49
N ASP A 264 15.47 -20.75 -10.81
CA ASP A 264 14.88 -19.41 -10.83
C ASP A 264 15.80 -18.40 -10.17
N LEU A 265 16.40 -18.73 -9.02
CA LEU A 265 17.38 -17.86 -8.37
C LEU A 265 18.56 -17.52 -9.27
N GLU A 266 19.13 -18.52 -9.95
CA GLU A 266 20.23 -18.30 -10.89
C GLU A 266 19.82 -17.41 -12.07
N ARG A 267 18.60 -17.60 -12.58
CA ARG A 267 18.04 -16.75 -13.65
C ARG A 267 17.85 -15.32 -13.17
N ILE A 268 17.25 -15.13 -12.01
CA ILE A 268 17.00 -13.84 -11.38
C ILE A 268 18.33 -13.13 -11.09
N GLU A 269 19.34 -13.86 -10.61
CA GLU A 269 20.66 -13.28 -10.33
C GLU A 269 21.29 -12.67 -11.60
N ARG A 270 21.15 -13.33 -12.75
CA ARG A 270 21.58 -12.75 -14.04
C ARG A 270 20.83 -11.50 -14.43
N LEU A 271 19.48 -11.46 -14.22
CA LEU A 271 18.65 -10.28 -14.50
C LEU A 271 18.92 -9.09 -13.58
N LEU A 272 19.52 -9.32 -12.41
CA LEU A 272 19.96 -8.25 -11.53
C LEU A 272 21.27 -7.57 -11.99
N ASP A 273 21.97 -8.17 -12.96
CA ASP A 273 23.20 -7.62 -13.59
C ASP A 273 22.90 -6.68 -14.76
N GLU A 274 21.71 -6.75 -15.34
CA GLU A 274 21.26 -5.93 -16.47
C GLU A 274 20.63 -4.61 -15.98
#